data_ca03a99c258eff80ec710117ae843ea5
#
_entry.id   ca03a99c258eff80ec710117ae843ea5
#
_cell.length_a   1.000
_cell.length_b   1.000
_cell.length_c   1.000
_cell.angle_alpha   90.00
_cell.angle_beta   90.00
_cell.angle_gamma   90.00
#
_symmetry.space_group_name_H-M   'P 1'
#
loop_
_entity.id
_entity.type
_entity.pdbx_description
1 polymer ?
#
loop_
_entity_poly.entity_id
_entity_poly.type
_entity_poly.pdbx_seq_one_letter_code
_entity_poly.pdbx_strand_id
1 'polypeptide(L)'
;MDDLGDACVFALEHWNPSADDAPRDPAGQPLPFLNVGTGVDLTIRELAEAVASATGYGGEIRWDPSKPDGTPRKILDVSRLAALGWQARIPLAQGLVQASDAFIRERIQGELRGAACHG
;
A
#
# COMPACT_ATOMS: atom_id res chain seq x y z
N MET A 1 -2.83 5.92 -0.83
CA MET A 1 -4.25 5.44 -0.89
C MET A 1 -4.86 5.65 -2.28
N ASP A 2 -4.46 6.68 -3.01
CA ASP A 2 -5.05 7.04 -4.31
C ASP A 2 -4.84 5.95 -5.37
N ASP A 3 -3.65 5.34 -5.43
CA ASP A 3 -3.40 4.18 -6.30
C ASP A 3 -4.29 2.98 -5.96
N LEU A 4 -4.57 2.74 -4.66
CA LEU A 4 -5.47 1.66 -4.27
C LEU A 4 -6.91 1.95 -4.70
N GLY A 5 -7.38 3.17 -4.54
CA GLY A 5 -8.69 3.61 -5.02
C GLY A 5 -8.81 3.47 -6.55
N ASP A 6 -7.80 3.92 -7.27
CA ASP A 6 -7.71 3.79 -8.72
C ASP A 6 -7.73 2.31 -9.18
N ALA A 7 -6.98 1.44 -8.48
CA ALA A 7 -7.00 0.00 -8.74
C ALA A 7 -8.38 -0.63 -8.53
N CYS A 8 -9.11 -0.21 -7.50
CA CYS A 8 -10.47 -0.70 -7.24
C CYS A 8 -11.42 -0.30 -8.37
N VAL A 9 -11.39 0.95 -8.81
CA VAL A 9 -12.21 1.44 -9.93
C VAL A 9 -11.84 0.68 -11.21
N PHE A 10 -10.54 0.57 -11.50
CA PHE A 10 -10.05 -0.18 -12.66
C PHE A 10 -10.55 -1.63 -12.64
N ALA A 11 -10.47 -2.32 -11.50
CA ALA A 11 -10.93 -3.70 -11.40
C ALA A 11 -12.45 -3.83 -11.64
N LEU A 12 -13.25 -2.90 -11.12
CA LEU A 12 -14.69 -2.89 -11.36
C LEU A 12 -15.05 -2.68 -12.84
N GLU A 13 -14.25 -1.93 -13.58
CA GLU A 13 -14.50 -1.60 -14.98
C GLU A 13 -13.93 -2.64 -15.95
N HIS A 14 -12.80 -3.30 -15.60
CA HIS A 14 -12.01 -4.08 -16.55
C HIS A 14 -11.80 -5.54 -16.16
N TRP A 15 -12.26 -5.98 -15.00
CA TRP A 15 -12.08 -7.35 -14.54
C TRP A 15 -13.41 -8.04 -14.28
N ASN A 16 -13.67 -9.10 -15.03
CA ASN A 16 -14.75 -10.04 -14.78
C ASN A 16 -14.13 -11.41 -14.47
N PRO A 17 -14.20 -11.92 -13.23
CA PRO A 17 -13.61 -13.21 -12.85
C PRO A 17 -14.13 -14.40 -13.67
N SER A 18 -15.34 -14.28 -14.19
CA SER A 18 -16.00 -15.34 -14.97
C SER A 18 -15.72 -15.27 -16.48
N ALA A 19 -14.98 -14.26 -16.96
CA ALA A 19 -14.64 -14.17 -18.37
C ALA A 19 -13.62 -15.26 -18.78
N ASP A 20 -13.65 -15.67 -20.04
CA ASP A 20 -12.77 -16.74 -20.55
C ASP A 20 -11.28 -16.35 -20.51
N ASP A 21 -10.99 -15.05 -20.65
CA ASP A 21 -9.66 -14.46 -20.61
C ASP A 21 -9.23 -13.96 -19.21
N ALA A 22 -10.08 -14.17 -18.20
CA ALA A 22 -9.75 -13.75 -16.82
C ALA A 22 -8.56 -14.54 -16.26
N PRO A 23 -7.73 -13.90 -15.39
CA PRO A 23 -6.66 -14.58 -14.69
C PRO A 23 -7.16 -15.80 -13.90
N ARG A 24 -6.44 -16.90 -14.03
CA ARG A 24 -6.78 -18.17 -13.39
C ARG A 24 -5.66 -18.64 -12.47
N ASP A 25 -6.00 -19.48 -11.52
CA ASP A 25 -5.03 -20.17 -10.69
C ASP A 25 -4.30 -21.30 -11.46
N PRO A 26 -3.28 -21.93 -10.88
CA PRO A 26 -2.58 -23.06 -11.51
C PRO A 26 -3.48 -24.27 -11.83
N ALA A 27 -4.63 -24.39 -11.17
CA ALA A 27 -5.62 -25.44 -11.41
C ALA A 27 -6.66 -25.05 -12.49
N GLY A 28 -6.50 -23.85 -13.10
CA GLY A 28 -7.39 -23.34 -14.13
C GLY A 28 -8.71 -22.76 -13.60
N GLN A 29 -8.84 -22.57 -12.29
CA GLN A 29 -10.05 -21.97 -11.70
C GLN A 29 -10.01 -20.44 -11.77
N PRO A 30 -11.15 -19.75 -11.92
CA PRO A 30 -11.23 -18.31 -11.84
C PRO A 30 -10.71 -17.80 -10.50
N LEU A 31 -9.91 -16.75 -10.51
CA LEU A 31 -9.41 -16.12 -9.28
C LEU A 31 -10.48 -15.21 -8.69
N PRO A 32 -10.78 -15.35 -7.39
CA PRO A 32 -11.74 -14.49 -6.71
C PRO A 32 -11.14 -13.16 -6.24
N PHE A 33 -9.83 -12.94 -6.43
CA PHE A 33 -9.12 -11.73 -5.99
C PHE A 33 -7.91 -11.43 -6.87
N LEU A 34 -7.46 -10.18 -6.83
CA LEU A 34 -6.22 -9.69 -7.42
C LEU A 34 -5.40 -8.97 -6.36
N ASN A 35 -4.09 -9.18 -6.36
CA ASN A 35 -3.18 -8.43 -5.49
C ASN A 35 -2.95 -7.04 -6.06
N VAL A 36 -2.96 -6.04 -5.17
CA VAL A 36 -2.64 -4.64 -5.49
C VAL A 36 -1.38 -4.24 -4.74
N GLY A 37 -0.41 -3.69 -5.43
CA GLY A 37 0.85 -3.23 -4.86
C GLY A 37 1.75 -2.61 -5.91
N THR A 38 2.92 -2.16 -5.47
CA THR A 38 3.93 -1.56 -6.36
C THR A 38 4.79 -2.60 -7.08
N GLY A 39 4.86 -3.83 -6.54
CA GLY A 39 5.79 -4.86 -7.01
C GLY A 39 7.25 -4.60 -6.60
N VAL A 40 7.52 -3.56 -5.84
CA VAL A 40 8.85 -3.18 -5.35
C VAL A 40 8.99 -3.56 -3.89
N ASP A 41 10.07 -4.27 -3.57
CA ASP A 41 10.43 -4.66 -2.21
C ASP A 41 11.43 -3.68 -1.62
N LEU A 42 11.39 -3.50 -0.31
CA LEU A 42 12.37 -2.72 0.44
C LEU A 42 12.52 -3.29 1.84
N THR A 43 13.68 -3.06 2.44
CA THR A 43 13.94 -3.46 3.82
C THR A 43 13.18 -2.57 4.81
N ILE A 44 12.96 -3.07 6.02
CA ILE A 44 12.38 -2.27 7.12
C ILE A 44 13.23 -1.04 7.43
N ARG A 45 14.55 -1.15 7.27
CA ARG A 45 15.47 -0.01 7.44
C ARG A 45 15.19 1.08 6.41
N GLU A 46 15.15 0.72 5.13
CA GLU A 46 14.85 1.66 4.05
C GLU A 46 13.47 2.30 4.22
N LEU A 47 12.48 1.52 4.68
CA LEU A 47 11.15 2.04 4.97
C LEU A 47 11.20 3.06 6.12
N ALA A 48 11.90 2.75 7.22
CA ALA A 48 12.00 3.65 8.36
C ALA A 48 12.70 4.97 7.99
N GLU A 49 13.78 4.88 7.19
CA GLU A 49 14.50 6.05 6.67
C GLU A 49 13.62 6.89 5.74
N ALA A 50 12.84 6.25 4.86
CA ALA A 50 11.90 6.94 3.98
C ALA A 50 10.80 7.66 4.76
N VAL A 51 10.26 7.05 5.80
CA VAL A 51 9.26 7.68 6.69
C VAL A 51 9.88 8.84 7.45
N ALA A 52 11.08 8.68 8.02
CA ALA A 52 11.79 9.76 8.70
C ALA A 52 12.00 10.96 7.79
N SER A 53 12.43 10.72 6.55
CA SER A 53 12.61 11.76 5.53
C SER A 53 11.30 12.46 5.20
N ALA A 54 10.22 11.72 4.95
CA ALA A 54 8.92 12.27 4.57
C ALA A 54 8.27 13.10 5.68
N THR A 55 8.52 12.74 6.95
CA THR A 55 7.97 13.45 8.13
C THR A 55 8.88 14.53 8.68
N GLY A 56 10.11 14.68 8.15
CA GLY A 56 11.12 15.61 8.67
C GLY A 56 11.68 15.19 10.03
N TYR A 57 11.60 13.89 10.38
CA TYR A 57 12.16 13.39 11.63
C TYR A 57 13.69 13.37 11.59
N GLY A 58 14.32 14.17 12.44
CA GLY A 58 15.79 14.29 12.55
C GLY A 58 16.41 13.54 13.74
N GLY A 59 15.63 12.71 14.45
CA GLY A 59 16.09 11.94 15.61
C GLY A 59 16.81 10.65 15.21
N GLU A 60 17.34 9.95 16.23
CA GLU A 60 17.99 8.65 16.05
C GLU A 60 16.96 7.54 15.86
N ILE A 61 17.18 6.65 14.88
CA ILE A 61 16.42 5.41 14.71
C ILE A 61 17.20 4.29 15.41
N ARG A 62 16.64 3.71 16.46
CA ARG A 62 17.25 2.59 17.20
C ARG A 62 16.56 1.28 16.84
N TRP A 63 17.37 0.25 16.64
CA TRP A 63 16.92 -1.10 16.37
C TRP A 63 17.03 -1.94 17.65
N ASP A 64 15.95 -2.64 18.00
CA ASP A 64 15.94 -3.54 19.14
C ASP A 64 16.08 -5.00 18.70
N PRO A 65 17.31 -5.58 18.74
CA PRO A 65 17.55 -6.95 18.31
C PRO A 65 16.99 -8.00 19.27
N SER A 66 16.47 -7.59 20.45
CA SER A 66 15.86 -8.52 21.39
C SER A 66 14.45 -8.94 21.00
N LYS A 67 13.85 -8.27 20.03
CA LYS A 67 12.52 -8.58 19.53
C LYS A 67 12.61 -9.53 18.32
N PRO A 68 11.67 -10.49 18.20
CA PRO A 68 11.67 -11.38 17.06
C PRO A 68 11.40 -10.60 15.77
N ASP A 69 12.08 -10.98 14.71
CA ASP A 69 11.80 -10.48 13.37
C ASP A 69 10.40 -10.94 12.92
N GLY A 70 9.76 -10.09 12.12
CA GLY A 70 8.53 -10.42 11.45
C GLY A 70 8.75 -11.35 10.24
N THR A 71 7.81 -11.36 9.32
CA THR A 71 7.93 -12.11 8.06
C THR A 71 9.14 -11.63 7.27
N PRO A 72 10.07 -12.51 6.87
CA PRO A 72 11.31 -12.13 6.18
C PRO A 72 11.08 -11.33 4.89
N ARG A 73 9.98 -11.62 4.20
CA ARG A 73 9.60 -10.93 2.96
C ARG A 73 8.09 -10.87 2.83
N LYS A 74 7.55 -9.71 2.45
CA LYS A 74 6.10 -9.48 2.32
C LYS A 74 5.76 -8.70 1.06
N ILE A 75 6.32 -9.12 -0.06
CA ILE A 75 5.98 -8.58 -1.36
C ILE A 75 4.80 -9.35 -1.96
N LEU A 76 3.88 -8.63 -2.60
CA LEU A 76 2.78 -9.23 -3.33
C LEU A 76 3.15 -9.41 -4.80
N ASP A 77 2.72 -10.51 -5.41
CA ASP A 77 2.76 -10.68 -6.86
C ASP A 77 1.64 -9.87 -7.50
N VAL A 78 2.03 -8.82 -8.21
CA VAL A 78 1.12 -7.88 -8.89
C VAL A 78 1.02 -8.12 -10.39
N SER A 79 1.63 -9.19 -10.90
CA SER A 79 1.72 -9.48 -12.34
C SER A 79 0.37 -9.64 -13.01
N ARG A 80 -0.62 -10.20 -12.32
CA ARG A 80 -1.96 -10.43 -12.85
C ARG A 80 -2.73 -9.13 -13.09
N LEU A 81 -2.65 -8.20 -12.16
CA LEU A 81 -3.27 -6.88 -12.33
C LEU A 81 -2.54 -6.06 -13.41
N ALA A 82 -1.21 -6.18 -13.47
CA ALA A 82 -0.41 -5.57 -14.53
C ALA A 82 -0.76 -6.13 -15.91
N ALA A 83 -1.02 -7.43 -16.04
CA ALA A 83 -1.45 -8.06 -17.29
C ALA A 83 -2.82 -7.56 -17.76
N LEU A 84 -3.70 -7.14 -16.85
CA LEU A 84 -4.97 -6.48 -17.18
C LEU A 84 -4.79 -5.02 -17.60
N GLY A 85 -3.61 -4.43 -17.39
CA GLY A 85 -3.27 -3.07 -17.84
C GLY A 85 -3.15 -2.04 -16.73
N TRP A 86 -3.19 -2.44 -15.44
CA TRP A 86 -3.03 -1.52 -14.32
C TRP A 86 -1.68 -1.66 -13.61
N GLN A 87 -1.08 -0.52 -13.27
CA GLN A 87 0.13 -0.43 -12.47
C GLN A 87 0.05 0.75 -11.50
N ALA A 88 0.68 0.62 -10.33
CA ALA A 88 0.84 1.72 -9.39
C ALA A 88 1.65 2.86 -10.02
N ARG A 89 1.22 4.10 -9.80
CA ARG A 89 1.83 5.30 -10.40
C ARG A 89 2.49 6.21 -9.37
N ILE A 90 2.13 6.08 -8.09
CA ILE A 90 2.62 6.94 -7.02
C ILE A 90 3.82 6.25 -6.36
N PRO A 91 5.05 6.78 -6.53
CA PRO A 91 6.22 6.27 -5.82
C PRO A 91 6.05 6.35 -4.30
N LEU A 92 6.66 5.42 -3.55
CA LEU A 92 6.54 5.35 -2.09
C LEU A 92 6.89 6.68 -1.42
N ALA A 93 7.99 7.33 -1.81
CA ALA A 93 8.41 8.61 -1.24
C ALA A 93 7.34 9.69 -1.39
N GLN A 94 6.74 9.80 -2.57
CA GLN A 94 5.66 10.75 -2.82
C GLN A 94 4.41 10.39 -2.01
N GLY A 95 4.04 9.11 -1.96
CA GLY A 95 2.90 8.62 -1.19
C GLY A 95 3.04 8.88 0.31
N LEU A 96 4.25 8.74 0.87
CA LEU A 96 4.53 9.04 2.27
C LEU A 96 4.37 10.53 2.60
N VAL A 97 4.87 11.41 1.73
CA VAL A 97 4.68 12.87 1.90
C VAL A 97 3.19 13.22 1.84
N GLN A 98 2.47 12.74 0.83
CA GLN A 98 1.03 13.00 0.71
C GLN A 98 0.24 12.50 1.92
N ALA A 99 0.55 11.31 2.44
CA ALA A 99 -0.10 10.74 3.62
C ALA A 99 0.21 11.56 4.89
N SER A 100 1.47 11.98 5.06
CA SER A 100 1.89 12.83 6.18
C SER A 100 1.16 14.18 6.16
N ASP A 101 1.11 14.83 4.99
CA ASP A 101 0.43 16.12 4.83
C ASP A 101 -1.08 16.01 5.07
N ALA A 102 -1.71 14.94 4.60
CA ALA A 102 -3.12 14.66 4.85
C ALA A 102 -3.39 14.48 6.34
N PHE A 103 -2.57 13.67 7.03
CA PHE A 103 -2.69 13.45 8.47
C PHE A 103 -2.55 14.76 9.27
N ILE A 104 -1.58 15.60 8.92
CA ILE A 104 -1.37 16.90 9.60
C ILE A 104 -2.60 17.80 9.40
N ARG A 105 -3.13 17.86 8.18
CA ARG A 105 -4.34 18.66 7.89
C ARG A 105 -5.55 18.19 8.69
N GLU A 106 -5.82 16.88 8.69
CA GLU A 106 -6.94 16.29 9.44
C GLU A 106 -6.80 16.52 10.95
N ARG A 107 -5.56 16.43 11.48
CA ARG A 107 -5.29 16.70 12.87
C ARG A 107 -5.55 18.16 13.25
N ILE A 108 -5.15 19.11 12.40
CA ILE A 108 -5.37 20.56 12.62
C ILE A 108 -6.88 20.88 12.56
N GLN A 109 -7.62 20.25 11.66
CA GLN A 109 -9.05 20.45 11.48
C GLN A 109 -9.91 19.72 12.51
N GLY A 110 -9.31 18.87 13.36
CA GLY A 110 -10.02 18.10 14.36
C GLY A 110 -10.86 16.94 13.80
N GLU A 111 -10.62 16.57 12.56
CA GLU A 111 -11.35 15.54 11.81
C GLU A 111 -10.80 14.13 12.03
N LEU A 112 -9.83 13.93 12.92
CA LEU A 112 -9.31 12.61 13.24
C LEU A 112 -10.41 11.75 13.89
N ARG A 113 -10.69 10.60 13.26
CA ARG A 113 -11.62 9.60 13.80
C ARG A 113 -11.14 9.19 15.20
N GLY A 114 -11.93 9.50 16.22
CA GLY A 114 -11.65 9.20 17.63
C GLY A 114 -11.54 10.42 18.54
N ALA A 115 -11.43 11.63 18.04
CA ALA A 115 -11.46 12.85 18.86
C ALA A 115 -12.87 13.21 19.37
N ALA A 116 -13.91 12.49 18.95
CA ALA A 116 -15.31 12.79 19.26
C ALA A 116 -15.90 11.97 20.41
N CYS A 117 -15.11 11.26 21.21
CA CYS A 117 -15.59 10.49 22.35
C CYS A 117 -14.93 10.92 23.66
N HIS A 118 -15.14 12.15 24.09
CA HIS A 118 -15.06 12.57 25.50
C HIS A 118 -15.98 13.79 25.68
N GLY A 119 -17.23 13.50 25.77
CA GLY A 119 -18.23 14.35 26.37
C GLY A 119 -18.87 13.60 27.49
#